data_a6e116f0b60e2aca508a89796cee0010
#
_entry.id   a6e116f0b60e2aca508a89796cee0010
#
_cell.length_a   1.000
_cell.length_b   1.000
_cell.length_c   1.000
_cell.angle_alpha   90.00
_cell.angle_beta   90.00
_cell.angle_gamma   90.00
#
_symmetry.space_group_name_H-M   'P 1'
#
loop_
_entity.id
_entity.type
_entity.pdbx_description
1 polymer ?
#
loop_
_entity_poly.entity_id
_entity_poly.type
_entity_poly.pdbx_seq_one_letter_code
_entity_poly.pdbx_strand_id
1 'polypeptide(L)'
;QIHLLSTIFLAFTLVPFAIYGLVVTANKKEMIINFFKAVGTAIVLTANVWGAFLVVYPGNKISAPNKFNLASHALGYGKYQFAHGAFSSILILLFVFQLLYIIFHFKDSAFVDIVTLTAWFIFLISSKYMPWNKIQGRFPKLGLTFQFPYRLIIGAIPLILLALGIVLTKIWERNVKVTNEFIAFILMFAIMQTFAGTIR
;
A
#
# COMPACT_ATOMS: atom_id res chain seq x y z
N GLN A 1 -12.01 -4.56 -12.69
CA GLN A 1 -12.87 -4.88 -11.53
C GLN A 1 -12.20 -4.35 -10.27
N ILE A 2 -12.82 -3.38 -9.62
CA ILE A 2 -12.37 -2.94 -8.30
C ILE A 2 -12.81 -4.04 -7.33
N HIS A 3 -11.83 -4.75 -6.80
CA HIS A 3 -12.10 -5.79 -5.83
C HIS A 3 -12.48 -5.12 -4.50
N LEU A 4 -13.67 -5.41 -3.97
CA LEU A 4 -14.21 -4.79 -2.73
C LEU A 4 -13.19 -4.79 -1.58
N LEU A 5 -12.46 -5.89 -1.42
CA LEU A 5 -11.42 -6.05 -0.42
C LEU A 5 -10.27 -5.04 -0.60
N SER A 6 -9.85 -4.80 -1.85
CA SER A 6 -8.79 -3.81 -2.15
C SER A 6 -9.24 -2.39 -1.80
N THR A 7 -10.52 -2.06 -1.98
CA THR A 7 -11.08 -0.77 -1.58
C THR A 7 -11.06 -0.59 -0.06
N ILE A 8 -11.40 -1.63 0.69
CA ILE A 8 -11.34 -1.62 2.16
C ILE A 8 -9.88 -1.41 2.61
N PHE A 9 -8.92 -2.10 2.01
CA PHE A 9 -7.50 -1.95 2.34
C PHE A 9 -7.00 -0.54 2.02
N LEU A 10 -7.42 0.03 0.88
CA LEU A 10 -7.09 1.41 0.56
C LEU A 10 -7.66 2.39 1.59
N ALA A 11 -8.90 2.19 2.02
CA ALA A 11 -9.51 3.01 3.07
C ALA A 11 -8.72 2.93 4.39
N PHE A 12 -8.28 1.74 4.81
CA PHE A 12 -7.40 1.59 5.98
C PHE A 12 -6.07 2.31 5.81
N THR A 13 -5.51 2.33 4.59
CA THR A 13 -4.29 3.05 4.27
C THR A 13 -4.42 4.56 4.49
N LEU A 14 -5.62 5.12 4.38
CA LEU A 14 -5.88 6.55 4.57
C LEU A 14 -6.05 6.95 6.04
N VAL A 15 -6.25 6.00 6.96
CA VAL A 15 -6.49 6.31 8.39
C VAL A 15 -5.35 7.13 9.04
N PRO A 16 -4.06 6.78 8.88
CA PRO A 16 -2.97 7.59 9.45
C PRO A 16 -2.97 9.03 8.95
N PHE A 17 -3.36 9.25 7.68
CA PHE A 17 -3.43 10.59 7.09
C PHE A 17 -4.63 11.38 7.63
N ALA A 18 -5.76 10.73 7.87
CA ALA A 18 -6.90 11.36 8.51
C ALA A 18 -6.56 11.81 9.94
N ILE A 19 -5.86 10.95 10.70
CA ILE A 19 -5.37 11.29 12.05
C ILE A 19 -4.38 12.46 11.98
N TYR A 20 -3.39 12.39 11.09
CA TYR A 20 -2.42 13.47 10.91
C TYR A 20 -3.10 14.79 10.55
N GLY A 21 -4.05 14.76 9.60
CA GLY A 21 -4.81 15.94 9.23
C GLY A 21 -5.58 16.54 10.42
N LEU A 22 -6.23 15.70 11.25
CA LEU A 22 -6.92 16.16 12.46
C LEU A 22 -5.97 16.80 13.49
N VAL A 23 -4.72 16.36 13.56
CA VAL A 23 -3.72 16.93 14.49
C VAL A 23 -3.23 18.28 13.97
N VAL A 24 -2.94 18.39 12.67
CA VAL A 24 -2.25 19.56 12.09
C VAL A 24 -3.22 20.67 11.69
N THR A 25 -4.47 20.33 11.31
CA THR A 25 -5.44 21.30 10.83
C THR A 25 -5.97 22.19 11.97
N ALA A 26 -5.93 23.50 11.78
CA ALA A 26 -6.47 24.47 12.74
C ALA A 26 -8.01 24.38 12.84
N ASN A 27 -8.70 24.25 11.71
CA ASN A 27 -10.17 24.15 11.65
C ASN A 27 -10.63 22.69 11.53
N LYS A 28 -10.60 21.97 12.66
CA LYS A 28 -11.01 20.56 12.75
C LYS A 28 -12.45 20.32 12.33
N LYS A 29 -13.37 21.25 12.65
CA LYS A 29 -14.78 21.15 12.30
C LYS A 29 -14.98 21.14 10.78
N GLU A 30 -14.34 22.03 10.08
CA GLU A 30 -14.43 22.11 8.62
C GLU A 30 -13.81 20.86 7.96
N MET A 31 -12.67 20.39 8.46
CA MET A 31 -12.06 19.14 7.99
C MET A 31 -13.02 17.96 8.13
N ILE A 32 -13.66 17.80 9.29
CA ILE A 32 -14.64 16.72 9.53
C ILE A 32 -15.84 16.85 8.57
N ILE A 33 -16.37 18.04 8.39
CA ILE A 33 -17.48 18.28 7.47
C ILE A 33 -17.08 17.91 6.04
N ASN A 34 -15.90 18.33 5.60
CA ASN A 34 -15.40 18.03 4.25
C ASN A 34 -15.12 16.53 4.07
N PHE A 35 -14.64 15.85 5.11
CA PHE A 35 -14.50 14.39 5.11
C PHE A 35 -15.86 13.70 4.88
N PHE A 36 -16.90 14.07 5.63
CA PHE A 36 -18.23 13.48 5.43
C PHE A 36 -18.85 13.84 4.07
N LYS A 37 -18.61 15.02 3.54
CA LYS A 37 -19.00 15.37 2.17
C LYS A 37 -18.33 14.48 1.15
N ALA A 38 -17.00 14.26 1.29
CA ALA A 38 -16.23 13.38 0.40
C ALA A 38 -16.73 11.93 0.46
N VAL A 39 -16.98 11.41 1.67
CA VAL A 39 -17.55 10.07 1.86
C VAL A 39 -18.93 9.95 1.25
N GLY A 40 -19.83 10.92 1.50
CA GLY A 40 -21.17 10.96 0.91
C GLY A 40 -21.13 10.98 -0.62
N THR A 41 -20.26 11.82 -1.19
CA THR A 41 -20.04 11.87 -2.65
C THR A 41 -19.54 10.54 -3.19
N ALA A 42 -18.56 9.91 -2.52
CA ALA A 42 -18.04 8.61 -2.92
C ALA A 42 -19.12 7.52 -2.88
N ILE A 43 -19.98 7.50 -1.86
CA ILE A 43 -21.12 6.58 -1.77
C ILE A 43 -22.07 6.77 -2.97
N VAL A 44 -22.41 8.00 -3.31
CA VAL A 44 -23.29 8.30 -4.45
C VAL A 44 -22.65 7.87 -5.77
N LEU A 45 -21.38 8.23 -6.00
CA LEU A 45 -20.66 7.90 -7.22
C LEU A 45 -20.45 6.38 -7.42
N THR A 46 -20.40 5.62 -6.32
CA THR A 46 -20.25 4.15 -6.36
C THR A 46 -21.57 3.41 -6.19
N ALA A 47 -22.73 4.10 -6.28
CA ALA A 47 -24.05 3.52 -6.06
C ALA A 47 -24.36 2.34 -6.98
N ASN A 48 -23.85 2.35 -8.20
CA ASN A 48 -23.95 1.23 -9.15
C ASN A 48 -23.27 -0.05 -8.64
N VAL A 49 -22.21 0.07 -7.85
CA VAL A 49 -21.45 -1.09 -7.33
C VAL A 49 -22.15 -1.66 -6.08
N TRP A 50 -22.32 -0.84 -5.04
CA TRP A 50 -22.91 -1.33 -3.79
C TRP A 50 -24.43 -1.53 -3.91
N GLY A 51 -25.13 -0.77 -4.78
CA GLY A 51 -26.55 -0.99 -5.07
C GLY A 51 -26.80 -2.36 -5.71
N ALA A 52 -25.99 -2.74 -6.71
CA ALA A 52 -26.04 -4.09 -7.28
C ALA A 52 -25.75 -5.16 -6.21
N PHE A 53 -24.82 -4.90 -5.31
CA PHE A 53 -24.46 -5.81 -4.23
C PHE A 53 -25.63 -6.02 -3.25
N LEU A 54 -26.34 -4.93 -2.87
CA LEU A 54 -27.51 -4.99 -1.99
C LEU A 54 -28.69 -5.76 -2.60
N VAL A 55 -28.82 -5.75 -3.93
CA VAL A 55 -29.88 -6.51 -4.62
C VAL A 55 -29.49 -7.98 -4.78
N VAL A 56 -28.25 -8.25 -5.18
CA VAL A 56 -27.80 -9.61 -5.53
C VAL A 56 -27.51 -10.45 -4.28
N TYR A 57 -26.93 -9.85 -3.25
CA TYR A 57 -26.45 -10.58 -2.07
C TYR A 57 -27.59 -11.21 -1.23
N PRO A 58 -28.71 -10.51 -0.92
CA PRO A 58 -29.82 -11.10 -0.17
C PRO A 58 -30.65 -12.12 -0.98
N GLY A 59 -30.70 -11.94 -2.31
CA GLY A 59 -31.49 -12.78 -3.21
C GLY A 59 -30.84 -14.10 -3.61
N ASN A 60 -29.53 -14.27 -3.33
CA ASN A 60 -28.77 -15.43 -3.76
C ASN A 60 -28.10 -16.14 -2.58
N LYS A 61 -28.18 -17.48 -2.54
CA LYS A 61 -27.38 -18.32 -1.63
C LYS A 61 -25.92 -18.34 -2.12
N ILE A 62 -25.15 -17.30 -1.78
CA ILE A 62 -23.76 -17.23 -2.15
C ILE A 62 -22.96 -18.15 -1.24
N SER A 63 -22.30 -19.16 -1.80
CA SER A 63 -21.41 -20.04 -1.07
C SER A 63 -20.27 -19.24 -0.43
N ALA A 64 -19.93 -19.55 0.81
CA ALA A 64 -18.76 -18.97 1.45
C ALA A 64 -17.51 -19.33 0.64
N PRO A 65 -16.58 -18.39 0.44
CA PRO A 65 -15.32 -18.68 -0.24
C PRO A 65 -14.55 -19.76 0.53
N ASN A 66 -13.70 -20.50 -0.17
CA ASN A 66 -12.82 -21.48 0.48
C ASN A 66 -11.89 -20.76 1.49
N LYS A 67 -11.59 -21.45 2.58
CA LYS A 67 -10.60 -20.96 3.54
C LYS A 67 -9.21 -21.02 2.91
N PHE A 68 -8.55 -19.87 2.84
CA PHE A 68 -7.17 -19.77 2.38
C PHE A 68 -6.20 -19.80 3.56
N ASN A 69 -5.03 -20.40 3.36
CA ASN A 69 -3.93 -20.29 4.30
C ASN A 69 -3.24 -18.94 4.10
N LEU A 70 -3.36 -18.04 5.08
CA LEU A 70 -2.84 -16.69 5.00
C LEU A 70 -1.32 -16.67 4.84
N ALA A 71 -0.59 -17.54 5.54
CA ALA A 71 0.87 -17.59 5.49
C ALA A 71 1.40 -18.01 4.12
N SER A 72 0.71 -18.94 3.42
CA SER A 72 1.11 -19.36 2.08
C SER A 72 0.85 -18.29 1.01
N HIS A 73 -0.13 -17.38 1.29
CA HIS A 73 -0.50 -16.30 0.39
C HIS A 73 0.03 -14.93 0.85
N ALA A 74 0.96 -14.91 1.80
CA ALA A 74 1.69 -13.70 2.17
C ALA A 74 2.87 -13.48 1.22
N LEU A 75 3.30 -12.22 1.08
CA LEU A 75 4.42 -11.84 0.25
C LEU A 75 5.71 -12.50 0.75
N GLY A 76 6.29 -13.39 -0.05
CA GLY A 76 7.57 -14.04 0.24
C GLY A 76 8.69 -13.44 -0.58
N TYR A 77 9.92 -13.63 -0.10
CA TYR A 77 11.14 -13.09 -0.72
C TYR A 77 11.99 -14.21 -1.38
N GLY A 78 11.34 -15.23 -1.92
CA GLY A 78 12.05 -16.29 -2.67
C GLY A 78 12.49 -15.83 -4.06
N LYS A 79 13.52 -16.47 -4.61
CA LYS A 79 14.04 -16.19 -5.97
C LYS A 79 12.94 -16.08 -7.04
N TYR A 80 11.90 -16.88 -6.91
CA TYR A 80 10.78 -16.90 -7.85
C TYR A 80 9.90 -15.64 -7.80
N GLN A 81 9.71 -15.07 -6.62
CA GLN A 81 8.88 -13.87 -6.45
C GLN A 81 9.63 -12.58 -6.81
N PHE A 82 10.97 -12.56 -6.71
CA PHE A 82 11.79 -11.46 -7.20
C PHE A 82 11.78 -11.33 -8.73
N ALA A 83 11.70 -12.46 -9.44
CA ALA A 83 11.78 -12.46 -10.90
C ALA A 83 10.40 -12.29 -11.58
N HIS A 84 9.33 -12.74 -10.95
CA HIS A 84 7.98 -12.83 -11.55
C HIS A 84 6.85 -12.31 -10.66
N GLY A 85 7.16 -11.82 -9.46
CA GLY A 85 6.15 -11.38 -8.50
C GLY A 85 5.70 -9.93 -8.72
N ALA A 86 4.56 -9.59 -8.11
CA ALA A 86 4.03 -8.24 -8.05
C ALA A 86 4.95 -7.22 -7.33
N PHE A 87 6.06 -7.70 -6.76
CA PHE A 87 7.01 -6.90 -6.01
C PHE A 87 8.41 -7.03 -6.60
N SER A 88 8.78 -6.09 -7.45
CA SER A 88 10.09 -6.09 -8.12
C SER A 88 11.22 -5.71 -7.15
N SER A 89 12.44 -6.16 -7.46
CA SER A 89 13.65 -5.81 -6.69
C SER A 89 13.85 -4.30 -6.60
N ILE A 90 13.42 -3.55 -7.61
CA ILE A 90 13.48 -2.09 -7.63
C ILE A 90 12.58 -1.47 -6.54
N LEU A 91 11.38 -2.01 -6.34
CA LEU A 91 10.50 -1.51 -5.28
C LEU A 91 11.11 -1.73 -3.90
N ILE A 92 11.76 -2.87 -3.66
CA ILE A 92 12.47 -3.11 -2.41
C ILE A 92 13.59 -2.10 -2.23
N LEU A 93 14.38 -1.83 -3.28
CA LEU A 93 15.42 -0.81 -3.25
C LEU A 93 14.86 0.55 -2.87
N LEU A 94 13.72 0.96 -3.46
CA LEU A 94 13.05 2.22 -3.15
C LEU A 94 12.53 2.26 -1.72
N PHE A 95 11.97 1.15 -1.21
CA PHE A 95 11.55 1.04 0.18
C PHE A 95 12.74 1.19 1.14
N VAL A 96 13.85 0.52 0.86
CA VAL A 96 15.07 0.60 1.69
C VAL A 96 15.64 2.01 1.64
N PHE A 97 15.78 2.60 0.44
CA PHE A 97 16.25 3.97 0.29
C PHE A 97 15.41 4.95 1.10
N GLN A 98 14.09 4.86 1.00
CA GLN A 98 13.19 5.76 1.69
C GLN A 98 13.26 5.58 3.22
N LEU A 99 13.43 4.34 3.69
CA LEU A 99 13.63 4.06 5.13
C LEU A 99 14.93 4.68 5.63
N LEU A 100 16.02 4.48 4.89
CA LEU A 100 17.32 5.08 5.25
C LEU A 100 17.22 6.61 5.24
N TYR A 101 16.53 7.19 4.25
CA TYR A 101 16.34 8.63 4.19
C TYR A 101 15.66 9.15 5.47
N ILE A 102 14.55 8.57 5.93
CA ILE A 102 13.87 9.06 7.13
C ILE A 102 14.68 8.80 8.42
N ILE A 103 15.53 7.75 8.48
CA ILE A 103 16.40 7.52 9.62
C ILE A 103 17.38 8.69 9.82
N PHE A 104 17.94 9.22 8.72
CA PHE A 104 18.90 10.33 8.77
C PHE A 104 18.23 11.71 8.81
N HIS A 105 16.95 11.82 8.39
CA HIS A 105 16.22 13.09 8.27
C HIS A 105 14.91 13.06 9.06
N PHE A 106 14.88 12.31 10.17
CA PHE A 106 13.69 12.16 11.00
C PHE A 106 13.23 13.51 11.54
N LYS A 107 11.94 13.79 11.44
CA LYS A 107 11.28 15.07 11.78
C LYS A 107 11.53 16.24 10.84
N ASP A 108 12.31 16.12 9.79
CA ASP A 108 12.43 17.18 8.76
C ASP A 108 11.09 17.41 8.05
N SER A 109 10.26 16.36 7.96
CA SER A 109 8.92 16.42 7.40
C SER A 109 8.04 15.32 7.99
N ALA A 110 7.25 15.67 8.99
CA ALA A 110 6.32 14.72 9.62
C ALA A 110 5.40 14.01 8.62
N PHE A 111 5.02 14.70 7.54
CA PHE A 111 4.22 14.08 6.47
C PHE A 111 4.99 12.96 5.76
N VAL A 112 6.24 13.20 5.36
CA VAL A 112 7.09 12.18 4.70
C VAL A 112 7.33 11.00 5.62
N ASP A 113 7.58 11.26 6.90
CA ASP A 113 7.78 10.21 7.91
C ASP A 113 6.53 9.33 8.03
N ILE A 114 5.34 9.93 8.17
CA ILE A 114 4.08 9.20 8.28
C ILE A 114 3.80 8.38 7.01
N VAL A 115 3.99 8.97 5.84
CA VAL A 115 3.80 8.27 4.55
C VAL A 115 4.71 7.05 4.47
N THR A 116 6.00 7.24 4.77
CA THR A 116 7.00 6.17 4.69
C THR A 116 6.74 5.08 5.72
N LEU A 117 6.48 5.44 6.98
CA LEU A 117 6.20 4.48 8.05
C LEU A 117 4.91 3.70 7.78
N THR A 118 3.86 4.36 7.25
CA THR A 118 2.62 3.69 6.85
C THR A 118 2.87 2.69 5.73
N ALA A 119 3.64 3.06 4.70
CA ALA A 119 4.01 2.16 3.61
C ALA A 119 4.79 0.95 4.11
N TRP A 120 5.76 1.15 5.00
CA TRP A 120 6.53 0.08 5.63
C TRP A 120 5.67 -0.83 6.51
N PHE A 121 4.77 -0.27 7.29
CA PHE A 121 3.84 -1.05 8.11
C PHE A 121 2.97 -1.96 7.24
N ILE A 122 2.40 -1.44 6.15
CA ILE A 122 1.60 -2.22 5.21
C ILE A 122 2.45 -3.30 4.53
N PHE A 123 3.68 -2.97 4.15
CA PHE A 123 4.64 -3.92 3.58
C PHE A 123 4.92 -5.08 4.54
N LEU A 124 5.19 -4.78 5.82
CA LEU A 124 5.43 -5.81 6.83
C LEU A 124 4.22 -6.70 7.04
N ILE A 125 3.01 -6.14 7.14
CA ILE A 125 1.78 -6.92 7.29
C ILE A 125 1.53 -7.78 6.04
N SER A 126 1.83 -7.30 4.85
CA SER A 126 1.65 -8.09 3.62
C SER A 126 2.62 -9.28 3.52
N SER A 127 3.67 -9.29 4.32
CA SER A 127 4.80 -10.21 4.20
C SER A 127 4.65 -11.48 5.03
N LYS A 128 5.48 -12.48 4.72
CA LYS A 128 5.64 -13.72 5.50
C LYS A 128 6.30 -13.52 6.86
N TYR A 129 6.89 -12.35 7.14
CA TYR A 129 7.43 -12.02 8.46
C TYR A 129 6.32 -11.84 9.49
N MET A 130 5.10 -11.48 9.06
CA MET A 130 3.94 -11.46 9.93
C MET A 130 3.56 -12.89 10.32
N PRO A 131 3.30 -13.18 11.62
CA PRO A 131 2.98 -14.53 12.09
C PRO A 131 1.55 -14.94 11.71
N TRP A 132 1.26 -14.99 10.40
CA TRP A 132 -0.06 -15.26 9.85
C TRP A 132 -0.67 -16.58 10.34
N ASN A 133 0.15 -17.64 10.55
CA ASN A 133 -0.34 -18.90 11.08
C ASN A 133 -0.91 -18.76 12.49
N LYS A 134 -0.24 -17.97 13.37
CA LYS A 134 -0.72 -17.71 14.74
C LYS A 134 -1.99 -16.85 14.71
N ILE A 135 -2.00 -15.82 13.86
CA ILE A 135 -3.15 -14.93 13.70
C ILE A 135 -4.36 -15.70 13.17
N GLN A 136 -4.19 -16.52 12.16
CA GLN A 136 -5.27 -17.33 11.60
C GLN A 136 -5.74 -18.41 12.57
N GLY A 137 -4.85 -18.99 13.38
CA GLY A 137 -5.20 -19.90 14.46
C GLY A 137 -6.10 -19.25 15.50
N ARG A 138 -5.83 -17.99 15.86
CA ARG A 138 -6.65 -17.21 16.80
C ARG A 138 -7.96 -16.71 16.20
N PHE A 139 -7.95 -16.37 14.92
CA PHE A 139 -9.07 -15.80 14.17
C PHE A 139 -9.31 -16.57 12.87
N PRO A 140 -9.91 -17.78 12.92
CA PRO A 140 -10.06 -18.66 11.74
C PRO A 140 -10.85 -18.04 10.59
N LYS A 141 -11.76 -17.10 10.88
CA LYS A 141 -12.58 -16.40 9.88
C LYS A 141 -11.76 -15.43 9.02
N LEU A 142 -10.58 -14.99 9.47
CA LEU A 142 -9.73 -14.11 8.67
C LEU A 142 -9.30 -14.74 7.34
N GLY A 143 -9.08 -16.05 7.29
CA GLY A 143 -8.78 -16.76 6.05
C GLY A 143 -9.91 -16.72 5.01
N LEU A 144 -11.15 -16.46 5.42
CA LEU A 144 -12.28 -16.24 4.51
C LEU A 144 -12.30 -14.81 3.97
N THR A 145 -11.94 -13.83 4.82
CA THR A 145 -12.08 -12.41 4.51
C THR A 145 -10.82 -11.86 3.84
N PHE A 146 -9.64 -12.13 4.42
CA PHE A 146 -8.37 -11.59 3.93
C PHE A 146 -7.80 -12.34 2.73
N GLN A 147 -8.03 -13.63 2.64
CA GLN A 147 -7.59 -14.55 1.58
C GLN A 147 -6.11 -14.41 1.17
N PHE A 148 -5.68 -13.22 0.77
CA PHE A 148 -4.39 -12.96 0.15
C PHE A 148 -3.69 -11.75 0.79
N PRO A 149 -2.91 -11.92 1.88
CA PRO A 149 -2.18 -10.82 2.54
C PRO A 149 -1.25 -10.05 1.60
N TYR A 150 -0.69 -10.68 0.56
CA TYR A 150 0.16 -10.00 -0.42
C TYR A 150 -0.54 -8.83 -1.13
N ARG A 151 -1.89 -8.84 -1.20
CA ARG A 151 -2.65 -7.75 -1.84
C ARG A 151 -2.59 -6.42 -1.09
N LEU A 152 -2.26 -6.45 0.20
CA LEU A 152 -2.09 -5.22 0.98
C LEU A 152 -1.01 -4.30 0.40
N ILE A 153 -0.01 -4.88 -0.31
CA ILE A 153 1.08 -4.11 -0.93
C ILE A 153 0.57 -3.04 -1.91
N ILE A 154 -0.62 -3.23 -2.50
CA ILE A 154 -1.25 -2.27 -3.40
C ILE A 154 -1.41 -0.90 -2.73
N GLY A 155 -1.66 -0.87 -1.41
CA GLY A 155 -1.72 0.38 -0.64
C GLY A 155 -0.33 0.98 -0.33
N ALA A 156 0.69 0.16 -0.17
CA ALA A 156 2.04 0.62 0.16
C ALA A 156 2.79 1.23 -1.03
N ILE A 157 2.60 0.69 -2.24
CA ILE A 157 3.32 1.16 -3.45
C ILE A 157 3.08 2.65 -3.73
N PRO A 158 1.85 3.16 -3.84
CA PRO A 158 1.63 4.57 -4.10
C PRO A 158 2.16 5.47 -2.99
N LEU A 159 2.13 5.02 -1.73
CA LEU A 159 2.67 5.78 -0.62
C LEU A 159 4.18 5.93 -0.71
N ILE A 160 4.91 4.84 -0.99
CA ILE A 160 6.36 4.92 -1.12
C ILE A 160 6.79 5.76 -2.33
N LEU A 161 6.04 5.68 -3.44
CA LEU A 161 6.30 6.51 -4.62
C LEU A 161 6.03 7.99 -4.33
N LEU A 162 4.98 8.31 -3.58
CA LEU A 162 4.70 9.68 -3.13
C LEU A 162 5.83 10.22 -2.24
N ALA A 163 6.22 9.46 -1.22
CA ALA A 163 7.32 9.84 -0.34
C ALA A 163 8.63 10.04 -1.11
N LEU A 164 8.93 9.12 -2.03
CA LEU A 164 10.11 9.20 -2.89
C LEU A 164 10.08 10.46 -3.77
N GLY A 165 8.94 10.77 -4.40
CA GLY A 165 8.79 11.98 -5.21
C GLY A 165 9.10 13.25 -4.42
N ILE A 166 8.57 13.37 -3.20
CA ILE A 166 8.84 14.51 -2.31
C ILE A 166 10.32 14.58 -1.93
N VAL A 167 10.92 13.45 -1.58
CA VAL A 167 12.34 13.37 -1.19
C VAL A 167 13.25 13.70 -2.36
N LEU A 168 13.00 13.15 -3.55
CA LEU A 168 13.78 13.46 -4.75
C LEU A 168 13.69 14.93 -5.13
N THR A 169 12.53 15.56 -5.00
CA THR A 169 12.38 17.01 -5.23
C THR A 169 13.28 17.80 -4.27
N LYS A 170 13.29 17.46 -2.98
CA LYS A 170 14.16 18.12 -1.99
C LYS A 170 15.65 17.93 -2.29
N ILE A 171 16.04 16.72 -2.73
CA ILE A 171 17.44 16.45 -3.11
C ILE A 171 17.80 17.19 -4.41
N TRP A 172 16.88 17.24 -5.37
CA TRP A 172 17.04 17.98 -6.62
C TRP A 172 17.34 19.47 -6.37
N GLU A 173 16.56 20.09 -5.51
CA GLU A 173 16.75 21.52 -5.14
C GLU A 173 18.12 21.78 -4.51
N ARG A 174 18.70 20.77 -3.85
CA ARG A 174 20.04 20.88 -3.23
C ARG A 174 21.16 20.48 -4.18
N ASN A 175 20.97 19.44 -4.98
CA ASN A 175 22.00 18.90 -5.88
C ASN A 175 21.38 18.14 -7.05
N VAL A 176 21.19 18.86 -8.16
CA VAL A 176 20.62 18.32 -9.42
C VAL A 176 21.41 17.12 -9.94
N LYS A 177 22.76 17.16 -9.85
CA LYS A 177 23.63 16.09 -10.38
C LYS A 177 23.39 14.78 -9.65
N VAL A 178 23.38 14.78 -8.31
CA VAL A 178 23.15 13.59 -7.50
C VAL A 178 21.77 12.99 -7.79
N THR A 179 20.76 13.84 -7.92
CA THR A 179 19.40 13.36 -8.23
C THR A 179 19.33 12.71 -9.61
N ASN A 180 19.96 13.32 -10.63
CA ASN A 180 19.99 12.75 -11.97
C ASN A 180 20.72 11.42 -12.01
N GLU A 181 21.85 11.30 -11.32
CA GLU A 181 22.60 10.03 -11.20
C GLU A 181 21.75 8.94 -10.51
N PHE A 182 21.02 9.29 -9.46
CA PHE A 182 20.13 8.36 -8.77
C PHE A 182 18.96 7.91 -9.66
N ILE A 183 18.31 8.82 -10.37
CA ILE A 183 17.23 8.50 -11.32
C ILE A 183 17.78 7.62 -12.46
N ALA A 184 18.93 7.96 -13.03
CA ALA A 184 19.55 7.16 -14.07
C ALA A 184 19.88 5.73 -13.59
N PHE A 185 20.40 5.59 -12.37
CA PHE A 185 20.65 4.29 -11.74
C PHE A 185 19.36 3.47 -11.61
N ILE A 186 18.26 4.05 -11.10
CA ILE A 186 16.97 3.38 -10.96
C ILE A 186 16.43 2.94 -12.32
N LEU A 187 16.48 3.82 -13.33
CA LEU A 187 16.01 3.52 -14.68
C LEU A 187 16.84 2.38 -15.31
N MET A 188 18.16 2.43 -15.20
CA MET A 188 19.05 1.38 -15.69
C MET A 188 18.72 0.04 -15.02
N PHE A 189 18.54 0.03 -13.71
CA PHE A 189 18.20 -1.17 -12.96
C PHE A 189 16.82 -1.72 -13.35
N ALA A 190 15.83 -0.85 -13.58
CA ALA A 190 14.50 -1.23 -14.06
C ALA A 190 14.56 -1.89 -15.45
N ILE A 191 15.34 -1.32 -16.36
CA ILE A 191 15.57 -1.85 -17.70
C ILE A 191 16.23 -3.24 -17.61
N MET A 192 17.30 -3.38 -16.83
CA MET A 192 17.98 -4.67 -16.63
C MET A 192 17.03 -5.73 -16.07
N GLN A 193 16.18 -5.37 -15.10
CA GLN A 193 15.21 -6.30 -14.51
C GLN A 193 14.16 -6.74 -15.55
N THR A 194 13.69 -5.84 -16.41
CA THR A 194 12.76 -6.16 -17.48
C THR A 194 13.37 -7.13 -18.47
N PHE A 195 14.60 -6.90 -18.91
CA PHE A 195 15.33 -7.82 -19.80
C PHE A 195 15.56 -9.19 -19.16
N ALA A 196 15.98 -9.23 -17.90
CA ALA A 196 16.18 -10.49 -17.18
C ALA A 196 14.88 -11.32 -17.02
N GLY A 197 13.72 -10.65 -16.97
CA GLY A 197 12.41 -11.31 -16.96
C GLY A 197 11.95 -11.83 -18.33
N THR A 198 12.46 -11.26 -19.41
CA THR A 198 12.03 -11.60 -20.80
C THR A 198 12.86 -12.76 -21.40
N ILE A 199 14.08 -13.01 -20.91
CA ILE A 199 14.99 -14.04 -21.42
C ILE A 199 14.67 -15.45 -20.85
N ARG A 200 13.62 -15.62 -20.10
CA ARG A 200 13.13 -16.90 -19.58
C ARG A 200 11.82 -17.32 -20.21
#